data_c4f3bb417601a9f2cd43f221970c7fe4
#
_entry.id   c4f3bb417601a9f2cd43f221970c7fe4
#
_cell.length_a   1.000
_cell.length_b   1.000
_cell.length_c   1.000
_cell.angle_alpha   90.00
_cell.angle_beta   90.00
_cell.angle_gamma   90.00
#
_symmetry.space_group_name_H-M   'P 1'
#
loop_
_entity.id
_entity.type
_entity.pdbx_description
1 polymer ?
#
loop_
_entity_poly.entity_id
_entity_poly.type
_entity_poly.pdbx_seq_one_letter_code
_entity_poly.pdbx_strand_id
1 'polypeptide(L)'
;MPLYKTITVDQSTNILIWKIEESFEVLSEGIQLTNHCQNRVDNMKSDMHKRGFMSIRHLLAIFGYIDHDLYYDDFGKPHLKDGKQISITHSYEYAGIIVSDKLVGIDIEKQREKIHRIAHKFVESEQEFVSKYKEEEKTRVLTVIWGAKESLYKLYGTAGLSFEQNIHIMPFDLNMPFTAGSISHKDSISHYDITFTEFDGFTCVYALPYE
;
A
#
# COMPACT_ATOMS: atom_id res chain seq x y z
N MET A 1 -7.26 -2.73 21.61
CA MET A 1 -7.14 -1.88 20.40
C MET A 1 -6.24 -2.61 19.41
N PRO A 2 -6.68 -2.94 18.23
CA PRO A 2 -5.94 -3.79 17.30
C PRO A 2 -5.00 -3.01 16.37
N LEU A 3 -4.30 -1.99 16.88
CA LEU A 3 -3.07 -1.55 16.24
C LEU A 3 -2.12 -2.76 16.24
N TYR A 4 -1.95 -3.36 15.07
CA TYR A 4 -1.15 -4.57 14.93
C TYR A 4 0.34 -4.28 14.95
N LYS A 5 0.76 -3.25 14.20
CA LYS A 5 2.19 -2.93 14.07
C LYS A 5 2.42 -1.44 13.79
N THR A 6 3.47 -0.90 14.40
CA THR A 6 4.07 0.40 14.05
C THR A 6 5.46 0.15 13.50
N ILE A 7 5.79 0.78 12.36
CA ILE A 7 7.12 0.76 11.76
C ILE A 7 7.58 2.21 11.63
N THR A 8 8.63 2.59 12.35
CA THR A 8 9.31 3.87 12.16
C THR A 8 10.40 3.66 11.11
N VAL A 9 10.23 4.28 9.95
CA VAL A 9 11.18 4.18 8.84
C VAL A 9 12.31 5.18 9.03
N ASP A 10 11.96 6.42 9.33
CA ASP A 10 12.89 7.50 9.69
C ASP A 10 12.19 8.51 10.63
N GLN A 11 12.83 9.67 10.88
CA GLN A 11 12.30 10.69 11.80
C GLN A 11 10.96 11.29 11.35
N SER A 12 10.66 11.29 10.06
CA SER A 12 9.47 11.90 9.45
C SER A 12 8.48 10.87 8.88
N THR A 13 8.89 9.61 8.77
CA THR A 13 8.13 8.55 8.05
C THR A 13 7.75 7.43 9.01
N ASN A 14 6.45 7.26 9.19
CA ASN A 14 5.89 6.20 10.03
C ASN A 14 4.78 5.43 9.31
N ILE A 15 4.73 4.12 9.58
CA ILE A 15 3.71 3.21 9.08
C ILE A 15 2.93 2.65 10.26
N LEU A 16 1.62 2.64 10.14
CA LEU A 16 0.72 1.98 11.07
C LEU A 16 -0.09 0.92 10.34
N ILE A 17 -0.19 -0.26 10.93
CA ILE A 17 -0.96 -1.40 10.42
C ILE A 17 -2.00 -1.79 11.47
N TRP A 18 -3.26 -1.92 11.03
CA TRP A 18 -4.41 -2.35 11.82
C TRP A 18 -4.83 -3.75 11.43
N LYS A 19 -5.07 -4.62 12.39
CA LYS A 19 -5.73 -5.90 12.16
C LYS A 19 -7.22 -5.74 12.43
N ILE A 20 -8.03 -5.96 11.41
CA ILE A 20 -9.47 -5.71 11.44
C ILE A 20 -10.19 -6.91 12.07
N GLU A 21 -10.38 -6.87 13.39
CA GLU A 21 -11.09 -7.91 14.13
C GLU A 21 -12.50 -7.46 14.55
N GLU A 22 -12.74 -6.13 14.62
CA GLU A 22 -13.99 -5.55 15.05
C GLU A 22 -15.08 -5.58 13.97
N SER A 23 -16.34 -5.47 14.42
CA SER A 23 -17.47 -5.23 13.52
C SER A 23 -17.47 -3.78 13.00
N PHE A 24 -18.26 -3.53 11.95
CA PHE A 24 -18.40 -2.19 11.39
C PHE A 24 -18.97 -1.20 12.42
N GLU A 25 -19.91 -1.63 13.25
CA GLU A 25 -20.54 -0.81 14.28
C GLU A 25 -19.50 -0.34 15.29
N VAL A 26 -18.68 -1.25 15.80
CA VAL A 26 -17.60 -0.94 16.77
C VAL A 26 -16.57 0.01 16.13
N LEU A 27 -16.16 -0.24 14.89
CA LEU A 27 -15.24 0.65 14.16
C LEU A 27 -15.84 2.03 13.86
N SER A 28 -17.16 2.16 13.86
CA SER A 28 -17.84 3.44 13.59
C SER A 28 -17.99 4.29 14.86
N GLU A 29 -17.80 3.73 16.04
CA GLU A 29 -17.95 4.45 17.30
C GLU A 29 -16.94 5.59 17.41
N GLY A 30 -17.43 6.80 17.63
CA GLY A 30 -16.62 8.01 17.82
C GLY A 30 -16.02 8.59 16.54
N ILE A 31 -16.22 7.98 15.36
CA ILE A 31 -15.75 8.50 14.09
C ILE A 31 -16.81 9.42 13.46
N GLN A 32 -16.41 10.66 13.17
CA GLN A 32 -17.24 11.60 12.42
C GLN A 32 -16.72 11.70 10.98
N LEU A 33 -17.51 11.17 10.06
CA LEU A 33 -17.20 11.21 8.63
C LEU A 33 -17.66 12.52 7.99
N THR A 34 -16.96 12.97 6.98
CA THR A 34 -17.45 13.98 6.04
C THR A 34 -18.63 13.43 5.24
N ASN A 35 -19.48 14.29 4.71
CA ASN A 35 -20.62 13.86 3.87
C ASN A 35 -20.16 13.00 2.68
N HIS A 36 -19.03 13.33 2.09
CA HIS A 36 -18.41 12.55 1.01
C HIS A 36 -18.06 11.14 1.46
N CYS A 37 -17.38 11.01 2.58
CA CYS A 37 -16.97 9.72 3.14
C CYS A 37 -18.14 8.90 3.63
N GLN A 38 -19.17 9.54 4.22
CA GLN A 38 -20.41 8.87 4.62
C GLN A 38 -21.12 8.25 3.41
N ASN A 39 -21.35 9.05 2.37
CA ASN A 39 -21.94 8.54 1.12
C ASN A 39 -21.17 7.38 0.51
N ARG A 40 -19.82 7.44 0.60
CA ARG A 40 -18.95 6.39 0.10
C ARG A 40 -19.13 5.09 0.88
N VAL A 41 -19.17 5.15 2.22
CA VAL A 41 -19.43 3.98 3.08
C VAL A 41 -20.81 3.39 2.83
N ASP A 42 -21.85 4.24 2.75
CA ASP A 42 -23.23 3.80 2.54
C ASP A 42 -23.39 3.03 1.23
N ASN A 43 -22.64 3.42 0.19
CA ASN A 43 -22.63 2.74 -1.11
C ASN A 43 -21.75 1.49 -1.20
N MET A 44 -20.91 1.21 -0.18
CA MET A 44 -20.10 -0.02 -0.15
C MET A 44 -20.99 -1.25 0.09
N LYS A 45 -20.87 -2.25 -0.77
CA LYS A 45 -21.63 -3.52 -0.66
C LYS A 45 -20.94 -4.54 0.25
N SER A 46 -19.61 -4.48 0.36
CA SER A 46 -18.81 -5.43 1.12
C SER A 46 -18.62 -4.93 2.54
N ASP A 47 -19.00 -5.73 3.54
CA ASP A 47 -18.73 -5.45 4.94
C ASP A 47 -17.24 -5.31 5.22
N MET A 48 -16.41 -6.17 4.62
CA MET A 48 -14.96 -6.09 4.74
C MET A 48 -14.41 -4.76 4.23
N HIS A 49 -14.94 -4.23 3.11
CA HIS A 49 -14.52 -2.92 2.61
C HIS A 49 -14.94 -1.78 3.54
N LYS A 50 -16.14 -1.85 4.14
CA LYS A 50 -16.60 -0.88 5.15
C LYS A 50 -15.69 -0.89 6.37
N ARG A 51 -15.38 -2.07 6.88
CA ARG A 51 -14.49 -2.24 8.04
C ARG A 51 -13.08 -1.73 7.74
N GLY A 52 -12.52 -2.07 6.59
CA GLY A 52 -11.22 -1.54 6.14
C GLY A 52 -11.23 -0.02 6.03
N PHE A 53 -12.30 0.55 5.48
CA PHE A 53 -12.46 2.00 5.37
C PHE A 53 -12.48 2.68 6.76
N MET A 54 -13.20 2.13 7.73
CA MET A 54 -13.26 2.68 9.09
C MET A 54 -11.94 2.48 9.85
N SER A 55 -11.25 1.35 9.67
CA SER A 55 -9.94 1.11 10.29
C SER A 55 -8.91 2.16 9.90
N ILE A 56 -8.94 2.67 8.67
CA ILE A 56 -8.08 3.77 8.23
C ILE A 56 -8.33 5.04 9.07
N ARG A 57 -9.56 5.32 9.51
CA ARG A 57 -9.88 6.48 10.36
C ARG A 57 -9.29 6.35 11.75
N HIS A 58 -9.27 5.14 12.29
CA HIS A 58 -8.56 4.86 13.56
C HIS A 58 -7.05 5.04 13.42
N LEU A 59 -6.46 4.61 12.30
CA LEU A 59 -5.04 4.82 12.02
C LEU A 59 -4.71 6.32 11.87
N LEU A 60 -5.56 7.09 11.18
CA LEU A 60 -5.44 8.55 11.09
C LEU A 60 -5.50 9.21 12.47
N ALA A 61 -6.42 8.78 13.33
CA ALA A 61 -6.56 9.32 14.68
C ALA A 61 -5.31 9.12 15.55
N ILE A 62 -4.56 8.03 15.35
CA ILE A 62 -3.28 7.81 16.04
C ILE A 62 -2.24 8.87 15.65
N PHE A 63 -2.27 9.35 14.39
CA PHE A 63 -1.44 10.48 13.93
C PHE A 63 -2.01 11.85 14.31
N GLY A 64 -3.18 11.91 14.97
CA GLY A 64 -3.85 13.15 15.35
C GLY A 64 -4.74 13.75 14.26
N TYR A 65 -5.01 13.03 13.18
CA TYR A 65 -5.90 13.46 12.10
C TYR A 65 -7.33 12.96 12.29
N ILE A 66 -8.28 13.72 11.80
CA ILE A 66 -9.69 13.33 11.66
C ILE A 66 -10.05 13.16 10.17
N ASP A 67 -11.23 12.60 9.86
CA ASP A 67 -11.66 12.39 8.47
C ASP A 67 -11.67 13.68 7.64
N HIS A 68 -11.93 14.83 8.29
CA HIS A 68 -11.89 16.14 7.64
C HIS A 68 -10.49 16.61 7.21
N ASP A 69 -9.41 16.02 7.74
CA ASP A 69 -8.04 16.36 7.35
C ASP A 69 -7.58 15.59 6.12
N LEU A 70 -8.30 14.52 5.75
CA LEU A 70 -8.06 13.70 4.58
C LEU A 70 -8.98 14.13 3.43
N TYR A 71 -8.41 14.34 2.25
CA TYR A 71 -9.17 14.53 1.02
C TYR A 71 -8.56 13.71 -0.13
N TYR A 72 -9.30 13.55 -1.19
CA TYR A 72 -8.86 12.82 -2.38
C TYR A 72 -8.88 13.76 -3.59
N ASP A 73 -7.85 13.66 -4.43
CA ASP A 73 -7.83 14.38 -5.70
C ASP A 73 -8.74 13.70 -6.76
N ASP A 74 -8.80 14.28 -7.95
CA ASP A 74 -9.62 13.79 -9.07
C ASP A 74 -9.22 12.38 -9.55
N PHE A 75 -8.01 11.94 -9.22
CA PHE A 75 -7.47 10.61 -9.53
C PHE A 75 -7.64 9.61 -8.38
N GLY A 76 -8.18 10.06 -7.25
CA GLY A 76 -8.42 9.23 -6.06
C GLY A 76 -7.20 9.07 -5.15
N LYS A 77 -6.12 9.83 -5.36
CA LYS A 77 -4.96 9.85 -4.47
C LYS A 77 -5.32 10.57 -3.17
N PRO A 78 -5.02 9.99 -1.99
CA PRO A 78 -5.25 10.65 -0.71
C PRO A 78 -4.20 11.73 -0.43
N HIS A 79 -4.65 12.81 0.21
CA HIS A 79 -3.84 13.94 0.64
C HIS A 79 -4.24 14.38 2.06
N LEU A 80 -3.28 14.92 2.82
CA LEU A 80 -3.51 15.56 4.11
C LEU A 80 -3.48 17.08 3.97
N LYS A 81 -4.33 17.78 4.73
CA LYS A 81 -4.44 19.26 4.66
C LYS A 81 -3.20 19.99 5.13
N ASP A 82 -2.39 19.38 5.99
CA ASP A 82 -1.14 19.95 6.49
C ASP A 82 0.03 19.82 5.50
N GLY A 83 -0.20 19.16 4.34
CA GLY A 83 0.79 18.96 3.29
C GLY A 83 1.68 17.73 3.46
N LYS A 84 1.56 16.98 4.55
CA LYS A 84 2.25 15.70 4.67
C LYS A 84 1.74 14.71 3.63
N GLN A 85 2.64 13.85 3.19
CA GLN A 85 2.33 12.80 2.24
C GLN A 85 1.69 11.62 2.97
N ILE A 86 0.69 11.02 2.34
CA ILE A 86 0.01 9.83 2.84
C ILE A 86 -0.20 8.83 1.73
N SER A 87 -0.06 7.55 2.04
CA SER A 87 -0.55 6.47 1.21
C SER A 87 -1.32 5.47 2.06
N ILE A 88 -2.36 4.88 1.48
CA ILE A 88 -3.36 4.06 2.16
C ILE A 88 -3.47 2.71 1.45
N THR A 89 -3.59 1.65 2.23
CA THR A 89 -3.81 0.30 1.71
C THR A 89 -4.76 -0.49 2.60
N HIS A 90 -5.46 -1.47 2.04
CA HIS A 90 -6.14 -2.49 2.80
C HIS A 90 -6.28 -3.77 1.97
N SER A 91 -6.10 -4.90 2.62
CA SER A 91 -6.28 -6.23 2.02
C SER A 91 -6.83 -7.18 3.09
N TYR A 92 -8.03 -7.70 2.86
CA TYR A 92 -8.71 -8.59 3.81
C TYR A 92 -8.79 -8.01 5.23
N GLU A 93 -8.18 -8.73 6.19
CA GLU A 93 -8.16 -8.38 7.62
C GLU A 93 -7.10 -7.34 8.00
N TYR A 94 -6.39 -6.75 7.05
CA TYR A 94 -5.38 -5.73 7.33
C TYR A 94 -5.65 -4.42 6.61
N ALA A 95 -5.47 -3.33 7.32
CA ALA A 95 -5.43 -1.97 6.78
C ALA A 95 -4.13 -1.29 7.21
N GLY A 96 -3.59 -0.42 6.37
CA GLY A 96 -2.34 0.28 6.68
C GLY A 96 -2.29 1.68 6.09
N ILE A 97 -1.56 2.55 6.77
CA ILE A 97 -1.20 3.87 6.24
C ILE A 97 0.29 4.15 6.48
N ILE A 98 0.87 4.88 5.56
CA ILE A 98 2.17 5.52 5.72
C ILE A 98 1.99 7.03 5.67
N VAL A 99 2.61 7.75 6.60
CA VAL A 99 2.61 9.22 6.64
C VAL A 99 4.04 9.70 6.69
N SER A 100 4.38 10.72 5.90
CA SER A 100 5.74 11.23 5.74
C SER A 100 5.77 12.69 5.30
N ASP A 101 6.93 13.34 5.45
CA ASP A 101 7.24 14.62 4.80
C ASP A 101 7.70 14.43 3.33
N LYS A 102 8.08 13.19 2.95
CA LYS A 102 8.50 12.80 1.59
C LYS A 102 7.38 12.08 0.85
N LEU A 103 7.47 12.00 -0.47
CA LEU A 103 6.57 11.15 -1.26
C LEU A 103 6.68 9.69 -0.79
N VAL A 104 5.55 9.03 -0.59
CA VAL A 104 5.47 7.66 -0.09
C VAL A 104 4.39 6.85 -0.79
N GLY A 105 4.60 5.55 -0.85
CA GLY A 105 3.58 4.60 -1.27
C GLY A 105 3.61 3.36 -0.39
N ILE A 106 2.46 2.77 -0.12
CA ILE A 106 2.31 1.54 0.66
C ILE A 106 1.30 0.61 0.02
N ASP A 107 1.59 -0.67 0.08
CA ASP A 107 0.64 -1.72 -0.26
C ASP A 107 0.72 -2.90 0.71
N ILE A 108 -0.42 -3.53 1.01
CA ILE A 108 -0.53 -4.77 1.76
C ILE A 108 -1.31 -5.76 0.91
N GLU A 109 -0.73 -6.95 0.71
CA GLU A 109 -1.37 -7.99 -0.08
C GLU A 109 -1.30 -9.36 0.59
N LYS A 110 -2.42 -10.08 0.54
CA LYS A 110 -2.47 -11.47 1.00
C LYS A 110 -1.76 -12.38 -0.01
N GLN A 111 -0.81 -13.18 0.48
CA GLN A 111 -0.10 -14.17 -0.34
C GLN A 111 -1.06 -15.27 -0.78
N ARG A 112 -1.33 -15.36 -2.08
CA ARG A 112 -2.26 -16.34 -2.64
C ARG A 112 -1.80 -16.81 -4.02
N GLU A 113 -1.93 -18.09 -4.29
CA GLU A 113 -1.60 -18.70 -5.60
C GLU A 113 -2.31 -18.04 -6.79
N LYS A 114 -3.45 -17.36 -6.55
CA LYS A 114 -4.17 -16.62 -7.59
C LYS A 114 -3.29 -15.58 -8.31
N ILE A 115 -2.23 -15.08 -7.65
CA ILE A 115 -1.32 -14.09 -8.22
C ILE A 115 -0.62 -14.61 -9.48
N HIS A 116 -0.35 -15.93 -9.57
CA HIS A 116 0.25 -16.55 -10.75
C HIS A 116 -0.58 -16.33 -12.02
N ARG A 117 -1.92 -16.27 -11.90
CA ARG A 117 -2.82 -16.08 -13.03
C ARG A 117 -2.74 -14.69 -13.64
N ILE A 118 -2.32 -13.71 -12.87
CA ILE A 118 -2.23 -12.31 -13.29
C ILE A 118 -0.79 -11.83 -13.46
N ALA A 119 0.21 -12.68 -13.16
CA ALA A 119 1.63 -12.32 -13.22
C ALA A 119 2.03 -11.73 -14.58
N HIS A 120 1.48 -12.26 -15.68
CA HIS A 120 1.73 -11.77 -17.04
C HIS A 120 1.31 -10.30 -17.27
N LYS A 121 0.56 -9.69 -16.34
CA LYS A 121 0.12 -8.28 -16.45
C LYS A 121 1.08 -7.30 -15.78
N PHE A 122 2.04 -7.81 -15.00
CA PHE A 122 2.93 -6.96 -14.23
C PHE A 122 4.38 -7.47 -14.16
N VAL A 123 4.66 -8.66 -14.68
CA VAL A 123 6.01 -9.25 -14.72
C VAL A 123 6.47 -9.32 -16.16
N GLU A 124 7.40 -8.47 -16.54
CA GLU A 124 8.11 -8.50 -17.82
C GLU A 124 9.61 -8.51 -17.58
N SER A 125 10.16 -7.40 -17.12
CA SER A 125 11.59 -7.27 -16.80
C SER A 125 12.04 -8.17 -15.65
N GLU A 126 11.12 -8.53 -14.76
CA GLU A 126 11.38 -9.38 -13.60
C GLU A 126 11.36 -10.90 -13.91
N GLN A 127 10.94 -11.29 -15.11
CA GLN A 127 10.70 -12.70 -15.46
C GLN A 127 11.94 -13.57 -15.28
N GLU A 128 13.12 -13.08 -15.67
CA GLU A 128 14.37 -13.83 -15.56
C GLU A 128 14.72 -14.15 -14.12
N PHE A 129 14.64 -13.18 -13.21
CA PHE A 129 14.99 -13.46 -11.83
C PHE A 129 13.89 -14.22 -11.08
N VAL A 130 12.60 -14.03 -11.39
CA VAL A 130 11.49 -14.83 -10.85
C VAL A 130 11.65 -16.31 -11.20
N SER A 131 12.15 -16.62 -12.40
CA SER A 131 12.38 -18.00 -12.83
C SER A 131 13.43 -18.75 -12.00
N LYS A 132 14.30 -18.04 -11.30
CA LYS A 132 15.37 -18.61 -10.45
C LYS A 132 14.88 -19.06 -9.07
N TYR A 133 13.67 -18.61 -8.66
CA TYR A 133 13.07 -19.04 -7.40
C TYR A 133 12.39 -20.40 -7.51
N LYS A 134 12.35 -21.14 -6.39
CA LYS A 134 11.62 -22.38 -6.30
C LYS A 134 10.11 -22.14 -6.36
N GLU A 135 9.35 -23.13 -6.81
CA GLU A 135 7.90 -23.00 -6.97
C GLU A 135 7.19 -22.56 -5.67
N GLU A 136 7.62 -23.11 -4.52
CA GLU A 136 7.06 -22.75 -3.21
C GLU A 136 7.30 -21.29 -2.80
N GLU A 137 8.32 -20.64 -3.38
CA GLU A 137 8.67 -19.24 -3.10
C GLU A 137 8.00 -18.26 -4.07
N LYS A 138 7.62 -18.72 -5.25
CA LYS A 138 7.12 -17.84 -6.32
C LYS A 138 5.89 -17.02 -5.94
N THR A 139 4.98 -17.58 -5.14
CA THR A 139 3.82 -16.82 -4.64
C THR A 139 4.26 -15.62 -3.81
N ARG A 140 5.26 -15.78 -2.94
CA ARG A 140 5.82 -14.69 -2.11
C ARG A 140 6.52 -13.66 -2.99
N VAL A 141 7.41 -14.10 -3.87
CA VAL A 141 8.14 -13.23 -4.81
C VAL A 141 7.19 -12.39 -5.66
N LEU A 142 6.19 -13.02 -6.28
CA LEU A 142 5.20 -12.32 -7.09
C LEU A 142 4.37 -11.34 -6.27
N THR A 143 4.07 -11.66 -4.99
CA THR A 143 3.34 -10.76 -4.09
C THR A 143 4.19 -9.55 -3.72
N VAL A 144 5.50 -9.73 -3.49
CA VAL A 144 6.43 -8.60 -3.28
C VAL A 144 6.50 -7.71 -4.52
N ILE A 145 6.65 -8.28 -5.72
CA ILE A 145 6.69 -7.51 -6.98
C ILE A 145 5.40 -6.72 -7.18
N TRP A 146 4.25 -7.36 -7.00
CA TRP A 146 2.94 -6.71 -7.11
C TRP A 146 2.80 -5.55 -6.13
N GLY A 147 3.04 -5.79 -4.83
CA GLY A 147 2.98 -4.77 -3.79
C GLY A 147 3.97 -3.63 -4.02
N ALA A 148 5.16 -3.92 -4.55
CA ALA A 148 6.15 -2.91 -4.91
C ALA A 148 5.64 -2.01 -6.06
N LYS A 149 5.08 -2.60 -7.10
CA LYS A 149 4.52 -1.86 -8.25
C LYS A 149 3.30 -1.02 -7.83
N GLU A 150 2.40 -1.57 -6.99
CA GLU A 150 1.29 -0.83 -6.40
C GLU A 150 1.77 0.35 -5.53
N SER A 151 2.79 0.13 -4.69
CA SER A 151 3.37 1.17 -3.85
C SER A 151 3.98 2.30 -4.69
N LEU A 152 4.73 1.96 -5.74
CA LEU A 152 5.31 2.92 -6.68
C LEU A 152 4.23 3.68 -7.45
N TYR A 153 3.18 2.99 -7.90
CA TYR A 153 2.05 3.62 -8.60
C TYR A 153 1.34 4.64 -7.71
N LYS A 154 1.06 4.28 -6.44
CA LYS A 154 0.45 5.18 -5.44
C LYS A 154 1.34 6.37 -5.12
N LEU A 155 2.65 6.14 -4.97
CA LEU A 155 3.63 7.19 -4.71
C LEU A 155 3.70 8.17 -5.88
N TYR A 156 3.83 7.68 -7.10
CA TYR A 156 3.99 8.50 -8.30
C TYR A 156 2.72 9.32 -8.61
N GLY A 157 1.54 8.74 -8.40
CA GLY A 157 0.25 9.45 -8.45
C GLY A 157 -0.18 9.91 -9.84
N THR A 158 0.40 9.34 -10.91
CA THR A 158 0.01 9.66 -12.30
C THR A 158 -0.78 8.50 -12.89
N ALA A 159 -1.99 8.81 -13.38
CA ALA A 159 -2.83 7.79 -14.03
C ALA A 159 -2.21 7.29 -15.34
N GLY A 160 -2.50 6.02 -15.67
CA GLY A 160 -2.12 5.43 -16.96
C GLY A 160 -0.74 4.80 -17.04
N LEU A 161 0.00 4.69 -15.92
CA LEU A 161 1.23 3.90 -15.89
C LEU A 161 0.92 2.41 -16.07
N SER A 162 1.62 1.76 -17.00
CA SER A 162 1.62 0.31 -17.15
C SER A 162 2.55 -0.34 -16.13
N PHE A 163 2.03 -1.28 -15.35
CA PHE A 163 2.84 -2.04 -14.38
C PHE A 163 3.91 -2.89 -15.08
N GLU A 164 3.60 -3.37 -16.27
CA GLU A 164 4.50 -4.17 -17.09
C GLU A 164 5.61 -3.31 -17.72
N GLN A 165 5.23 -2.17 -18.34
CA GLN A 165 6.12 -1.39 -19.19
C GLN A 165 6.82 -0.23 -18.50
N ASN A 166 6.19 0.36 -17.49
CA ASN A 166 6.68 1.58 -16.87
C ASN A 166 7.35 1.37 -15.51
N ILE A 167 6.99 0.31 -14.78
CA ILE A 167 7.44 0.09 -13.40
C ILE A 167 8.32 -1.16 -13.35
N HIS A 168 9.59 -0.99 -12.96
CA HIS A 168 10.58 -2.05 -12.93
C HIS A 168 11.10 -2.26 -11.50
N ILE A 169 11.19 -3.52 -11.06
CA ILE A 169 11.68 -3.90 -9.75
C ILE A 169 12.99 -4.65 -9.92
N MET A 170 14.01 -4.22 -9.20
CA MET A 170 15.32 -4.86 -9.22
C MET A 170 15.27 -6.23 -8.53
N PRO A 171 16.13 -7.18 -8.92
CA PRO A 171 16.25 -8.46 -8.22
C PRO A 171 16.46 -8.29 -6.72
N PHE A 172 15.83 -9.15 -5.92
CA PHE A 172 15.92 -9.13 -4.47
C PHE A 172 16.03 -10.56 -3.91
N ASP A 173 16.41 -10.65 -2.65
CA ASP A 173 16.36 -11.89 -1.85
C ASP A 173 15.24 -11.77 -0.81
N LEU A 174 14.42 -12.81 -0.67
CA LEU A 174 13.32 -12.85 0.32
C LEU A 174 13.83 -12.75 1.78
N ASN A 175 15.10 -13.05 2.02
CA ASN A 175 15.74 -12.90 3.33
C ASN A 175 16.31 -11.50 3.56
N MET A 176 16.36 -10.66 2.54
CA MET A 176 16.80 -9.27 2.60
C MET A 176 15.62 -8.37 2.26
N PRO A 177 14.96 -7.74 3.24
CA PRO A 177 13.64 -7.13 3.07
C PRO A 177 13.68 -5.77 2.33
N PHE A 178 14.60 -5.59 1.40
CA PHE A 178 14.74 -4.37 0.61
C PHE A 178 15.15 -4.67 -0.84
N THR A 179 14.76 -3.78 -1.73
CA THR A 179 15.16 -3.73 -3.14
C THR A 179 15.04 -2.30 -3.65
N ALA A 180 15.35 -2.09 -4.91
CA ALA A 180 15.12 -0.83 -5.59
C ALA A 180 14.11 -1.02 -6.72
N GLY A 181 13.49 0.06 -7.14
CA GLY A 181 12.63 0.10 -8.31
C GLY A 181 12.80 1.38 -9.10
N SER A 182 12.28 1.38 -10.31
CA SER A 182 12.25 2.58 -11.13
C SER A 182 10.93 2.74 -11.86
N ILE A 183 10.59 3.99 -12.16
CA ILE A 183 9.46 4.34 -13.02
C ILE A 183 10.02 5.07 -14.25
N SER A 184 9.75 4.49 -15.41
CA SER A 184 10.03 5.11 -16.71
C SER A 184 8.75 5.72 -17.25
N HIS A 185 8.67 7.06 -17.29
CA HIS A 185 7.49 7.74 -17.79
C HIS A 185 7.88 8.94 -18.65
N LYS A 186 7.36 8.99 -19.88
CA LYS A 186 7.80 9.95 -20.91
C LYS A 186 9.33 9.84 -21.09
N ASP A 187 10.07 10.93 -21.03
CA ASP A 187 11.52 10.97 -21.23
C ASP A 187 12.31 10.96 -19.91
N SER A 188 11.68 10.53 -18.80
CA SER A 188 12.30 10.53 -17.47
C SER A 188 12.28 9.15 -16.82
N ILE A 189 13.33 8.87 -16.04
CA ILE A 189 13.43 7.70 -15.17
C ILE A 189 13.64 8.21 -13.75
N SER A 190 12.80 7.72 -12.83
CA SER A 190 12.91 8.01 -11.39
C SER A 190 13.20 6.72 -10.64
N HIS A 191 14.04 6.80 -9.61
CA HIS A 191 14.48 5.67 -8.81
C HIS A 191 13.91 5.74 -7.39
N TYR A 192 13.68 4.57 -6.78
CA TYR A 192 13.00 4.44 -5.50
C TYR A 192 13.60 3.31 -4.68
N ASP A 193 13.67 3.53 -3.37
CA ASP A 193 13.93 2.51 -2.39
C ASP A 193 12.64 1.79 -2.04
N ILE A 194 12.69 0.48 -1.97
CA ILE A 194 11.56 -0.39 -1.68
C ILE A 194 11.91 -1.29 -0.52
N THR A 195 11.07 -1.32 0.48
CA THR A 195 11.19 -2.24 1.62
C THR A 195 9.93 -3.07 1.76
N PHE A 196 10.08 -4.33 2.11
CA PHE A 196 8.96 -5.22 2.35
C PHE A 196 9.09 -5.98 3.67
N THR A 197 7.97 -6.37 4.23
CA THR A 197 7.89 -7.22 5.43
C THR A 197 6.72 -8.18 5.28
N GLU A 198 6.86 -9.39 5.83
CA GLU A 198 5.84 -10.42 5.77
C GLU A 198 5.31 -10.72 7.17
N PHE A 199 4.03 -10.98 7.29
CA PHE A 199 3.35 -11.36 8.53
C PHE A 199 2.01 -12.04 8.21
N ASP A 200 1.64 -13.06 8.97
CA ASP A 200 0.34 -13.75 8.91
C ASP A 200 -0.11 -14.14 7.49
N GLY A 201 0.84 -14.46 6.58
CA GLY A 201 0.54 -14.77 5.18
C GLY A 201 0.22 -13.55 4.31
N PHE A 202 0.63 -12.37 4.76
CA PHE A 202 0.58 -11.10 4.00
C PHE A 202 1.98 -10.57 3.74
N THR A 203 2.09 -9.77 2.70
CA THR A 203 3.26 -8.96 2.37
C THR A 203 2.85 -7.49 2.43
N CYS A 204 3.55 -6.69 3.23
CA CYS A 204 3.47 -5.24 3.23
C CYS A 204 4.70 -4.69 2.52
N VAL A 205 4.51 -3.84 1.54
CA VAL A 205 5.56 -3.17 0.78
C VAL A 205 5.37 -1.67 0.87
N TYR A 206 6.47 -0.93 1.03
CA TYR A 206 6.44 0.52 0.93
C TYR A 206 7.63 1.04 0.13
N ALA A 207 7.42 2.20 -0.48
CA ALA A 207 8.41 2.84 -1.36
C ALA A 207 8.62 4.31 -0.97
N LEU A 208 9.87 4.76 -1.09
CA LEU A 208 10.31 6.15 -0.95
C LEU A 208 11.17 6.54 -2.15
N PRO A 209 11.31 7.85 -2.46
CA PRO A 209 12.31 8.32 -3.43
C PRO A 209 13.72 7.90 -3.01
N TYR A 210 14.54 7.49 -3.97
CA TYR A 210 15.96 7.21 -3.76
C TYR A 210 16.68 8.52 -3.42
N GLU A 211 17.46 8.54 -2.34
CA GLU A 211 18.29 9.67 -1.89
C GLU A 211 19.70 9.63 -2.46
#